data_f765182717059b35e2b5a03f4de0db52
#
_entry.id   f765182717059b35e2b5a03f4de0db52
#
_cell.length_a   1.000
_cell.length_b   1.000
_cell.length_c   1.000
_cell.angle_alpha   90.00
_cell.angle_beta   90.00
_cell.angle_gamma   90.00
#
_symmetry.space_group_name_H-M   'P 1'
#
loop_
_entity.id
_entity.type
_entity.pdbx_description
1 polymer ?
#
loop_
_entity_poly.entity_id
_entity_poly.type
_entity_poly.pdbx_seq_one_letter_code
_entity_poly.pdbx_strand_id
1 'polypeptide(L)'
;MERSIIRLLTCGSVDDGKSTLIGRLLVETDSIPHDTIDSTRNIRRSGSTIAAGEIDFSLLTDGLEAEREQGITIDVAYRSMSLLDGKRLIISDAPGHEQYTRNMAVAASRADIALVLVDATKGVRTQTLRHLTICSLMGISRVIVAINKLDAMDYSQRVFEEIRANVQTALTRMHLDDVLFIPLSALAGDNVVQGSTHMNWYQGQTLLESIQEWRPAEVVDASPRMRIQMISRADNFRGVSGTVHRGSFTVGDEVKIFPSNQAAKIAKIITYKEEIQIAHDSDAVTLLLEPEVDATRGDLIAAASEELHPSDRFNAEIVWLHDDPLIHSRSYLLIAGSSQTPATVTRIRHKIDVNTGSQNAASNLGVNEIGSVEIATDAPLTLLPYTQSREFGNFILVDRLTFRTVGAGMIRHSLRRGENVVLQKYEVNKSARAVQKNQKAQVIWLTGLSGSGKSTIANAVEKRLHALGMHGYVLDGDNLRMGLNSDLGFTPEDRAENVRRISEVAKLLVDAGLIVLVAVISPFEADRQRAKSLFEEGEFLEVFVDTPVEVCVDRDPKGLYKKANKGEIPNFTGVGQGYETPKNPDLHLKGDADLDENVKKILGIII
;
A
#
# COMPACT_ATOMS: atom_id res chain seq x y z
N MET A 1 20.98 -21.47 -5.39
CA MET A 1 20.23 -22.70 -5.00
C MET A 1 18.92 -22.74 -5.76
N GLU A 2 18.62 -23.84 -6.43
CA GLU A 2 17.28 -24.00 -7.02
C GLU A 2 16.23 -23.96 -5.91
N ARG A 3 15.14 -23.18 -6.12
CA ARG A 3 14.01 -23.19 -5.18
C ARG A 3 13.46 -24.62 -5.05
N SER A 4 13.50 -25.15 -3.84
CA SER A 4 13.00 -26.49 -3.54
C SER A 4 11.46 -26.57 -3.47
N ILE A 5 10.78 -25.43 -3.52
CA ILE A 5 9.32 -25.31 -3.38
C ILE A 5 8.75 -24.46 -4.52
N ILE A 6 7.74 -24.98 -5.20
CA ILE A 6 6.90 -24.27 -6.19
C ILE A 6 5.51 -24.08 -5.60
N ARG A 7 4.93 -22.88 -5.72
CA ARG A 7 3.59 -22.57 -5.26
C ARG A 7 2.67 -22.36 -6.43
N LEU A 8 1.69 -23.26 -6.58
CA LEU A 8 0.68 -23.24 -7.61
C LEU A 8 -0.64 -22.72 -7.06
N LEU A 9 -1.18 -21.67 -7.65
CA LEU A 9 -2.55 -21.22 -7.41
C LEU A 9 -3.48 -21.92 -8.42
N THR A 10 -4.57 -22.52 -7.96
CA THR A 10 -5.65 -22.98 -8.85
C THR A 10 -6.85 -22.06 -8.73
N CYS A 11 -7.36 -21.59 -9.85
CA CYS A 11 -8.52 -20.73 -9.93
C CYS A 11 -9.36 -21.01 -11.19
N GLY A 12 -10.60 -20.62 -11.19
CA GLY A 12 -11.58 -20.88 -12.25
C GLY A 12 -12.99 -20.73 -11.67
N SER A 13 -14.00 -20.66 -12.54
CA SER A 13 -15.39 -20.56 -12.10
C SER A 13 -15.85 -21.82 -11.35
N VAL A 14 -17.00 -21.72 -10.70
CA VAL A 14 -17.66 -22.90 -10.13
C VAL A 14 -17.96 -23.88 -11.26
N ASP A 15 -17.74 -25.17 -11.02
CA ASP A 15 -17.91 -26.28 -11.95
C ASP A 15 -16.89 -26.36 -13.12
N ASP A 16 -15.85 -25.54 -13.17
CA ASP A 16 -14.79 -25.67 -14.19
C ASP A 16 -13.91 -26.92 -13.98
N GLY A 17 -14.07 -27.64 -12.85
CA GLY A 17 -13.40 -28.90 -12.55
C GLY A 17 -12.09 -28.76 -11.76
N LYS A 18 -11.91 -27.68 -10.98
CA LYS A 18 -10.72 -27.45 -10.13
C LYS A 18 -10.42 -28.62 -9.21
N SER A 19 -11.38 -28.97 -8.35
CA SER A 19 -11.23 -30.03 -7.35
C SER A 19 -10.97 -31.39 -8.02
N THR A 20 -11.62 -31.66 -9.16
CA THR A 20 -11.38 -32.87 -9.95
C THR A 20 -9.96 -32.94 -10.49
N LEU A 21 -9.44 -31.81 -11.02
CA LEU A 21 -8.08 -31.74 -11.58
C LEU A 21 -7.01 -31.91 -10.49
N ILE A 22 -7.19 -31.24 -9.35
CA ILE A 22 -6.26 -31.36 -8.21
C ILE A 22 -6.28 -32.79 -7.68
N GLY A 23 -7.45 -33.37 -7.44
CA GLY A 23 -7.59 -34.74 -6.97
C GLY A 23 -6.96 -35.75 -7.92
N ARG A 24 -7.16 -35.59 -9.24
CA ARG A 24 -6.52 -36.43 -10.25
C ARG A 24 -4.99 -36.29 -10.23
N LEU A 25 -4.47 -35.08 -10.20
CA LEU A 25 -3.03 -34.82 -10.13
C LEU A 25 -2.40 -35.50 -8.90
N LEU A 26 -3.06 -35.40 -7.74
CA LEU A 26 -2.58 -36.01 -6.51
C LEU A 26 -2.61 -37.55 -6.54
N VAL A 27 -3.61 -38.14 -7.20
CA VAL A 27 -3.71 -39.61 -7.35
C VAL A 27 -2.69 -40.14 -8.36
N GLU A 28 -2.57 -39.51 -9.53
CA GLU A 28 -1.65 -39.99 -10.60
C GLU A 28 -0.15 -39.75 -10.23
N THR A 29 0.11 -38.98 -9.21
CA THR A 29 1.48 -38.75 -8.66
C THR A 29 1.74 -39.50 -7.35
N ASP A 30 0.90 -40.46 -6.99
CA ASP A 30 0.99 -41.26 -5.74
C ASP A 30 1.13 -40.37 -4.47
N SER A 31 0.51 -39.19 -4.48
CA SER A 31 0.61 -38.22 -3.38
C SER A 31 -0.47 -38.40 -2.31
N ILE A 32 -1.42 -39.32 -2.53
CA ILE A 32 -2.48 -39.68 -1.59
C ILE A 32 -2.35 -41.16 -1.20
N PRO A 33 -2.50 -41.50 0.11
CA PRO A 33 -2.51 -42.89 0.55
C PRO A 33 -3.62 -43.72 -0.10
N HIS A 34 -3.35 -44.94 -0.50
CA HIS A 34 -4.30 -45.86 -1.16
C HIS A 34 -5.57 -46.08 -0.34
N ASP A 35 -5.47 -46.15 1.00
CA ASP A 35 -6.62 -46.32 1.91
C ASP A 35 -7.62 -45.13 1.78
N THR A 36 -7.10 -43.92 1.54
CA THR A 36 -7.96 -42.74 1.31
C THR A 36 -8.67 -42.82 -0.04
N ILE A 37 -7.98 -43.32 -1.07
CA ILE A 37 -8.56 -43.51 -2.41
C ILE A 37 -9.67 -44.57 -2.35
N ASP A 38 -9.42 -45.69 -1.66
CA ASP A 38 -10.41 -46.79 -1.57
C ASP A 38 -11.64 -46.39 -0.75
N SER A 39 -11.46 -45.55 0.30
CA SER A 39 -12.59 -45.00 1.06
C SER A 39 -13.49 -44.10 0.23
N THR A 40 -12.92 -43.33 -0.71
CA THR A 40 -13.69 -42.41 -1.57
C THR A 40 -14.49 -43.11 -2.69
N ARG A 41 -14.06 -44.30 -3.11
CA ARG A 41 -14.82 -45.11 -4.13
C ARG A 41 -16.24 -45.46 -3.71
N ASN A 42 -16.49 -45.52 -2.40
CA ASN A 42 -17.79 -45.90 -1.83
C ASN A 42 -18.66 -44.69 -1.45
N ILE A 43 -18.14 -43.46 -1.53
CA ILE A 43 -18.86 -42.24 -1.18
C ILE A 43 -19.41 -41.60 -2.46
N ARG A 44 -20.69 -41.27 -2.47
CA ARG A 44 -21.32 -40.57 -3.61
C ARG A 44 -21.84 -39.22 -3.18
N ARG A 45 -21.54 -38.17 -3.96
CA ARG A 45 -22.24 -36.91 -3.88
C ARG A 45 -23.64 -36.99 -4.45
N SER A 46 -24.59 -36.32 -3.83
CA SER A 46 -25.94 -36.16 -4.40
C SER A 46 -25.83 -35.37 -5.71
N GLY A 47 -26.19 -35.96 -6.83
CA GLY A 47 -26.10 -35.36 -8.17
C GLY A 47 -24.81 -35.65 -8.94
N SER A 48 -23.88 -36.51 -8.45
CA SER A 48 -22.70 -36.93 -9.18
C SER A 48 -23.08 -37.76 -10.43
N THR A 49 -22.47 -37.41 -11.57
CA THR A 49 -22.62 -38.14 -12.85
C THR A 49 -21.60 -39.28 -13.01
N ILE A 50 -20.73 -39.50 -12.02
CA ILE A 50 -19.65 -40.50 -12.06
C ILE A 50 -20.23 -41.90 -11.85
N ALA A 51 -19.80 -42.88 -12.64
CA ALA A 51 -20.29 -44.26 -12.62
C ALA A 51 -19.96 -44.97 -11.29
N ALA A 52 -20.71 -46.03 -10.97
CA ALA A 52 -20.50 -46.79 -9.72
C ALA A 52 -19.14 -47.50 -9.75
N GLY A 53 -18.30 -47.26 -8.74
CA GLY A 53 -16.96 -47.86 -8.63
C GLY A 53 -15.83 -47.00 -9.22
N GLU A 54 -16.15 -45.89 -9.85
CA GLU A 54 -15.16 -44.90 -10.27
C GLU A 54 -14.85 -43.90 -9.11
N ILE A 55 -13.66 -43.32 -9.16
CA ILE A 55 -13.19 -42.37 -8.13
C ILE A 55 -13.77 -40.99 -8.44
N ASP A 56 -14.50 -40.42 -7.48
CA ASP A 56 -14.80 -38.98 -7.50
C ASP A 56 -13.63 -38.21 -6.95
N PHE A 57 -12.75 -37.73 -7.85
CA PHE A 57 -11.54 -36.99 -7.48
C PHE A 57 -11.83 -35.71 -6.70
N SER A 58 -13.01 -35.14 -6.83
CA SER A 58 -13.39 -33.90 -6.10
C SER A 58 -13.50 -34.13 -4.59
N LEU A 59 -13.86 -35.33 -4.16
CA LEU A 59 -13.98 -35.68 -2.74
C LEU A 59 -12.63 -35.73 -2.02
N LEU A 60 -11.52 -35.87 -2.76
CA LEU A 60 -10.17 -35.90 -2.21
C LEU A 60 -9.67 -34.52 -1.79
N THR A 61 -10.30 -33.47 -2.28
CA THR A 61 -9.87 -32.08 -2.08
C THR A 61 -10.76 -31.30 -1.11
N ASP A 62 -12.04 -31.67 -0.98
CA ASP A 62 -13.00 -30.97 -0.13
C ASP A 62 -12.73 -31.23 1.35
N GLY A 63 -12.22 -30.20 2.06
CA GLY A 63 -11.79 -30.33 3.47
C GLY A 63 -12.85 -29.98 4.50
N LEU A 64 -13.70 -28.99 4.25
CA LEU A 64 -14.70 -28.49 5.18
C LEU A 64 -16.06 -29.15 4.96
N GLU A 65 -16.79 -29.40 6.04
CA GLU A 65 -18.15 -29.96 5.98
C GLU A 65 -19.10 -29.06 5.17
N ALA A 66 -18.98 -27.73 5.37
CA ALA A 66 -19.74 -26.73 4.62
C ALA A 66 -19.40 -26.72 3.12
N GLU A 67 -18.16 -26.99 2.72
CA GLU A 67 -17.75 -27.13 1.30
C GLU A 67 -18.35 -28.39 0.68
N ARG A 68 -18.39 -29.48 1.44
CA ARG A 68 -19.03 -30.74 1.00
C ARG A 68 -20.53 -30.60 0.82
N GLU A 69 -21.20 -29.85 1.69
CA GLU A 69 -22.66 -29.61 1.61
C GLU A 69 -23.01 -28.66 0.45
N GLN A 70 -22.23 -27.58 0.26
CA GLN A 70 -22.53 -26.58 -0.76
C GLN A 70 -21.90 -26.88 -2.12
N GLY A 71 -20.93 -27.78 -2.17
CA GLY A 71 -20.20 -28.14 -3.41
C GLY A 71 -19.31 -27.03 -3.96
N ILE A 72 -18.90 -26.05 -3.13
CA ILE A 72 -18.05 -24.93 -3.52
C ILE A 72 -16.89 -24.79 -2.54
N THR A 73 -15.73 -24.37 -3.02
CA THR A 73 -14.59 -23.97 -2.20
C THR A 73 -14.90 -22.62 -1.57
N ILE A 74 -14.83 -22.52 -0.24
CA ILE A 74 -15.13 -21.30 0.53
C ILE A 74 -13.83 -20.60 0.95
N ASP A 75 -12.88 -21.38 1.44
CA ASP A 75 -11.58 -20.87 1.89
C ASP A 75 -10.44 -21.47 1.06
N VAL A 76 -9.22 -20.93 1.20
CA VAL A 76 -8.06 -21.44 0.47
C VAL A 76 -7.59 -22.75 1.11
N ALA A 77 -7.70 -23.84 0.36
CA ALA A 77 -7.17 -25.13 0.77
C ALA A 77 -5.75 -25.31 0.26
N TYR A 78 -4.86 -25.79 1.12
CA TYR A 78 -3.47 -26.08 0.76
C TYR A 78 -3.23 -27.57 0.70
N ARG A 79 -2.65 -28.01 -0.41
CA ARG A 79 -2.20 -29.40 -0.62
C ARG A 79 -0.74 -29.39 -1.03
N SER A 80 -0.01 -30.45 -0.70
CA SER A 80 1.38 -30.57 -1.10
C SER A 80 1.68 -31.93 -1.70
N MET A 81 2.51 -31.93 -2.73
CA MET A 81 3.02 -33.13 -3.38
C MET A 81 4.51 -32.98 -3.68
N SER A 82 5.18 -34.11 -3.83
CA SER A 82 6.58 -34.17 -4.27
C SER A 82 6.63 -34.33 -5.79
N LEU A 83 7.47 -33.54 -6.45
CA LEU A 83 7.74 -33.67 -7.88
C LEU A 83 8.87 -34.65 -8.13
N LEU A 84 8.96 -35.19 -9.34
CA LEU A 84 9.97 -36.20 -9.71
C LEU A 84 11.42 -35.71 -9.57
N ASP A 85 11.63 -34.38 -9.68
CA ASP A 85 12.95 -33.75 -9.51
C ASP A 85 13.32 -33.43 -8.04
N GLY A 86 12.53 -33.94 -7.10
CA GLY A 86 12.73 -33.72 -5.66
C GLY A 86 12.23 -32.40 -5.13
N LYS A 87 11.66 -31.53 -5.98
CA LYS A 87 10.98 -30.30 -5.56
C LYS A 87 9.63 -30.61 -4.92
N ARG A 88 9.16 -29.70 -4.10
CA ARG A 88 7.84 -29.78 -3.47
C ARG A 88 6.88 -28.78 -4.14
N LEU A 89 5.74 -29.28 -4.61
CA LEU A 89 4.65 -28.45 -5.10
C LEU A 89 3.66 -28.20 -3.97
N ILE A 90 3.35 -26.94 -3.72
CA ILE A 90 2.26 -26.52 -2.82
C ILE A 90 1.14 -25.98 -3.70
N ILE A 91 0.00 -26.65 -3.68
CA ILE A 91 -1.20 -26.27 -4.43
C ILE A 91 -2.11 -25.48 -3.48
N SER A 92 -2.46 -24.26 -3.88
CA SER A 92 -3.41 -23.39 -3.19
C SER A 92 -4.71 -23.40 -3.99
N ASP A 93 -5.72 -24.12 -3.53
CA ASP A 93 -7.03 -24.14 -4.20
C ASP A 93 -7.85 -22.94 -3.76
N ALA A 94 -8.08 -22.00 -4.68
CA ALA A 94 -8.79 -20.76 -4.42
C ALA A 94 -10.28 -20.89 -4.80
N PRO A 95 -11.18 -20.28 -4.00
CA PRO A 95 -12.60 -20.27 -4.29
C PRO A 95 -12.90 -19.57 -5.61
N GLY A 96 -13.84 -20.17 -6.38
CA GLY A 96 -14.23 -19.65 -7.69
C GLY A 96 -15.33 -18.58 -7.64
N HIS A 97 -15.94 -18.31 -6.51
CA HIS A 97 -17.08 -17.40 -6.40
C HIS A 97 -16.64 -15.95 -6.14
N GLU A 98 -17.36 -14.98 -6.72
CA GLU A 98 -17.05 -13.55 -6.64
C GLU A 98 -16.90 -13.02 -5.18
N GLN A 99 -17.74 -13.50 -4.29
CA GLN A 99 -17.72 -13.10 -2.87
C GLN A 99 -16.40 -13.43 -2.16
N TYR A 100 -15.63 -14.38 -2.69
CA TYR A 100 -14.37 -14.84 -2.11
C TYR A 100 -13.12 -14.31 -2.84
N THR A 101 -13.26 -13.23 -3.61
CA THR A 101 -12.14 -12.56 -4.32
C THR A 101 -10.97 -12.24 -3.38
N ARG A 102 -11.25 -11.88 -2.14
CA ARG A 102 -10.27 -11.67 -1.08
C ARG A 102 -9.37 -12.89 -0.86
N ASN A 103 -9.97 -14.08 -0.70
CA ASN A 103 -9.23 -15.31 -0.44
C ASN A 103 -8.36 -15.68 -1.64
N MET A 104 -8.87 -15.48 -2.86
CA MET A 104 -8.09 -15.64 -4.07
C MET A 104 -6.89 -14.68 -4.14
N ALA A 105 -7.08 -13.40 -3.84
CA ALA A 105 -5.99 -12.42 -3.87
C ALA A 105 -4.88 -12.78 -2.85
N VAL A 106 -5.24 -13.26 -1.66
CA VAL A 106 -4.29 -13.72 -0.64
C VAL A 106 -3.50 -14.94 -1.15
N ALA A 107 -4.15 -15.92 -1.77
CA ALA A 107 -3.47 -17.08 -2.35
C ALA A 107 -2.56 -16.67 -3.51
N ALA A 108 -3.03 -15.79 -4.40
CA ALA A 108 -2.29 -15.27 -5.54
C ALA A 108 -1.02 -14.50 -5.14
N SER A 109 -1.05 -13.78 -4.02
CA SER A 109 0.11 -13.00 -3.56
C SER A 109 1.36 -13.84 -3.24
N ARG A 110 1.18 -15.14 -2.98
CA ARG A 110 2.26 -16.09 -2.68
C ARG A 110 2.56 -17.07 -3.80
N ALA A 111 1.74 -17.09 -4.86
CA ALA A 111 1.87 -18.04 -5.95
C ALA A 111 3.01 -17.69 -6.91
N ASP A 112 3.70 -18.72 -7.38
CA ASP A 112 4.71 -18.63 -8.42
C ASP A 112 4.07 -18.85 -9.81
N ILE A 113 3.09 -19.79 -9.87
CA ILE A 113 2.35 -20.18 -11.07
C ILE A 113 0.86 -20.08 -10.77
N ALA A 114 0.07 -19.58 -11.70
CA ALA A 114 -1.39 -19.68 -11.66
C ALA A 114 -1.91 -20.65 -12.70
N LEU A 115 -2.79 -21.55 -12.26
CA LEU A 115 -3.55 -22.46 -13.12
C LEU A 115 -5.00 -21.97 -13.19
N VAL A 116 -5.36 -21.38 -14.32
CA VAL A 116 -6.70 -20.83 -14.58
C VAL A 116 -7.49 -21.83 -15.42
N LEU A 117 -8.51 -22.44 -14.83
CA LEU A 117 -9.36 -23.38 -15.53
C LEU A 117 -10.45 -22.66 -16.33
N VAL A 118 -10.71 -23.20 -17.52
CA VAL A 118 -11.80 -22.78 -18.42
C VAL A 118 -12.56 -24.01 -18.88
N ASP A 119 -13.84 -24.05 -18.58
CA ASP A 119 -14.73 -25.12 -19.06
C ASP A 119 -14.98 -24.99 -20.59
N ALA A 120 -14.52 -25.93 -21.38
CA ALA A 120 -14.64 -25.92 -22.85
C ALA A 120 -16.10 -25.83 -23.32
N THR A 121 -17.06 -26.36 -22.54
CA THR A 121 -18.50 -26.32 -22.88
C THR A 121 -19.12 -24.93 -22.66
N LYS A 122 -18.47 -24.09 -21.83
CA LYS A 122 -19.00 -22.79 -21.41
C LYS A 122 -18.18 -21.60 -21.96
N GLY A 123 -16.95 -21.86 -22.40
CA GLY A 123 -16.05 -20.85 -22.91
C GLY A 123 -15.55 -19.86 -21.84
N VAL A 124 -14.99 -18.72 -22.29
CA VAL A 124 -14.45 -17.66 -21.42
C VAL A 124 -15.59 -16.93 -20.72
N ARG A 125 -15.53 -16.88 -19.38
CA ARG A 125 -16.52 -16.20 -18.53
C ARG A 125 -15.92 -14.95 -17.90
N THR A 126 -16.79 -14.06 -17.41
CA THR A 126 -16.40 -12.88 -16.62
C THR A 126 -15.46 -13.26 -15.47
N GLN A 127 -15.74 -14.39 -14.81
CA GLN A 127 -14.92 -14.88 -13.70
C GLN A 127 -13.52 -15.28 -14.15
N THR A 128 -13.37 -15.86 -15.34
CA THR A 128 -12.07 -16.19 -15.94
C THR A 128 -11.22 -14.92 -16.11
N LEU A 129 -11.83 -13.85 -16.67
CA LEU A 129 -11.15 -12.56 -16.86
C LEU A 129 -10.76 -11.91 -15.52
N ARG A 130 -11.62 -12.00 -14.53
CA ARG A 130 -11.34 -11.54 -13.16
C ARG A 130 -10.13 -12.25 -12.57
N HIS A 131 -10.06 -13.57 -12.69
CA HIS A 131 -8.93 -14.34 -12.17
C HIS A 131 -7.62 -13.97 -12.89
N LEU A 132 -7.63 -13.82 -14.20
CA LEU A 132 -6.47 -13.38 -14.97
C LEU A 132 -6.02 -11.97 -14.56
N THR A 133 -6.98 -11.04 -14.35
CA THR A 133 -6.67 -9.68 -13.87
C THR A 133 -6.01 -9.73 -12.50
N ILE A 134 -6.52 -10.51 -11.56
CA ILE A 134 -5.92 -10.64 -10.22
C ILE A 134 -4.52 -11.26 -10.32
N CYS A 135 -4.33 -12.29 -11.15
CA CYS A 135 -3.01 -12.90 -11.37
C CYS A 135 -2.01 -11.88 -11.91
N SER A 136 -2.42 -11.04 -12.86
CA SER A 136 -1.61 -9.95 -13.40
C SER A 136 -1.24 -8.93 -12.32
N LEU A 137 -2.21 -8.47 -11.55
CA LEU A 137 -2.01 -7.49 -10.47
C LEU A 137 -1.08 -8.03 -9.38
N MET A 138 -1.21 -9.32 -9.04
CA MET A 138 -0.34 -9.99 -8.05
C MET A 138 1.02 -10.38 -8.63
N GLY A 139 1.31 -10.05 -9.89
CA GLY A 139 2.61 -10.25 -10.53
C GLY A 139 3.00 -11.73 -10.64
N ILE A 140 2.05 -12.64 -10.87
CA ILE A 140 2.36 -14.05 -11.06
C ILE A 140 3.16 -14.21 -12.35
N SER A 141 4.29 -14.92 -12.28
CA SER A 141 5.26 -14.99 -13.38
C SER A 141 4.80 -15.88 -14.53
N ARG A 142 4.10 -16.98 -14.23
CA ARG A 142 3.58 -17.92 -15.23
C ARG A 142 2.09 -18.17 -15.00
N VAL A 143 1.30 -18.08 -16.05
CA VAL A 143 -0.12 -18.44 -16.04
C VAL A 143 -0.35 -19.60 -17.01
N ILE A 144 -0.94 -20.68 -16.52
CA ILE A 144 -1.38 -21.83 -17.32
C ILE A 144 -2.89 -21.75 -17.45
N VAL A 145 -3.38 -21.53 -18.66
CA VAL A 145 -4.82 -21.57 -18.97
C VAL A 145 -5.16 -22.98 -19.39
N ALA A 146 -5.77 -23.74 -18.47
CA ALA A 146 -6.18 -25.12 -18.70
C ALA A 146 -7.60 -25.15 -19.26
N ILE A 147 -7.73 -25.47 -20.54
CA ILE A 147 -9.04 -25.64 -21.22
C ILE A 147 -9.53 -27.06 -20.95
N ASN A 148 -10.38 -27.18 -19.93
CA ASN A 148 -10.84 -28.42 -19.36
C ASN A 148 -12.17 -28.90 -19.99
N LYS A 149 -12.50 -30.17 -19.81
CA LYS A 149 -13.69 -30.85 -20.30
C LYS A 149 -13.75 -30.95 -21.83
N LEU A 150 -12.58 -31.07 -22.46
CA LEU A 150 -12.54 -31.28 -23.92
C LEU A 150 -13.11 -32.66 -24.34
N ASP A 151 -13.13 -33.63 -23.43
CA ASP A 151 -13.85 -34.89 -23.59
C ASP A 151 -15.33 -34.68 -23.90
N ALA A 152 -15.99 -33.71 -23.27
CA ALA A 152 -17.39 -33.35 -23.56
C ALA A 152 -17.59 -32.59 -24.89
N MET A 153 -16.51 -32.19 -25.55
CA MET A 153 -16.49 -31.48 -26.83
C MET A 153 -15.80 -32.30 -27.93
N ASP A 154 -15.82 -33.63 -27.80
CA ASP A 154 -15.18 -34.57 -28.73
C ASP A 154 -13.71 -34.22 -29.03
N TYR A 155 -12.98 -33.73 -28.04
CA TYR A 155 -11.56 -33.31 -28.13
C TYR A 155 -11.26 -32.35 -29.28
N SER A 156 -12.20 -31.43 -29.55
CA SER A 156 -12.20 -30.54 -30.71
C SER A 156 -11.09 -29.48 -30.64
N GLN A 157 -10.15 -29.53 -31.59
CA GLN A 157 -9.12 -28.50 -31.78
C GLN A 157 -9.74 -27.11 -32.01
N ARG A 158 -10.85 -27.04 -32.77
CA ARG A 158 -11.52 -25.77 -33.08
C ARG A 158 -12.00 -25.07 -31.81
N VAL A 159 -12.62 -25.81 -30.88
CA VAL A 159 -13.08 -25.23 -29.60
C VAL A 159 -11.91 -24.72 -28.78
N PHE A 160 -10.81 -25.48 -28.74
CA PHE A 160 -9.58 -25.04 -28.07
C PHE A 160 -9.05 -23.73 -28.65
N GLU A 161 -8.89 -23.63 -29.97
CA GLU A 161 -8.34 -22.41 -30.59
C GLU A 161 -9.27 -21.20 -30.46
N GLU A 162 -10.59 -21.40 -30.47
CA GLU A 162 -11.57 -20.34 -30.25
C GLU A 162 -11.46 -19.77 -28.83
N ILE A 163 -11.38 -20.61 -27.81
CA ILE A 163 -11.22 -20.18 -26.41
C ILE A 163 -9.86 -19.50 -26.21
N ARG A 164 -8.79 -20.09 -26.79
CA ARG A 164 -7.45 -19.50 -26.76
C ARG A 164 -7.42 -18.09 -27.33
N ALA A 165 -8.02 -17.87 -28.51
CA ALA A 165 -8.07 -16.54 -29.13
C ALA A 165 -8.83 -15.52 -28.27
N ASN A 166 -9.94 -15.93 -27.65
CA ASN A 166 -10.73 -15.07 -26.77
C ASN A 166 -9.93 -14.65 -25.53
N VAL A 167 -9.20 -15.59 -24.90
CA VAL A 167 -8.33 -15.27 -23.76
C VAL A 167 -7.17 -14.37 -24.20
N GLN A 168 -6.50 -14.68 -25.33
CA GLN A 168 -5.39 -13.87 -25.86
C GLN A 168 -5.81 -12.41 -26.10
N THR A 169 -7.02 -12.18 -26.61
CA THR A 169 -7.56 -10.83 -26.79
C THR A 169 -7.69 -10.09 -25.45
N ALA A 170 -8.09 -10.76 -24.39
CA ALA A 170 -8.16 -10.16 -23.06
C ALA A 170 -6.77 -9.86 -22.47
N LEU A 171 -5.80 -10.73 -22.71
CA LEU A 171 -4.42 -10.61 -22.22
C LEU A 171 -3.68 -9.39 -22.77
N THR A 172 -4.06 -8.85 -23.93
CA THR A 172 -3.44 -7.65 -24.51
C THR A 172 -3.48 -6.41 -23.59
N ARG A 173 -4.38 -6.43 -22.61
CA ARG A 173 -4.56 -5.35 -21.61
C ARG A 173 -3.95 -5.67 -20.25
N MET A 174 -3.33 -6.83 -20.10
CA MET A 174 -2.77 -7.34 -18.86
C MET A 174 -1.24 -7.48 -19.00
N HIS A 175 -0.51 -7.32 -17.91
CA HIS A 175 0.93 -7.57 -17.88
C HIS A 175 1.18 -9.04 -17.49
N LEU A 176 0.95 -9.94 -18.44
CA LEU A 176 1.20 -11.38 -18.31
C LEU A 176 1.99 -11.83 -19.54
N ASP A 177 3.28 -12.04 -19.36
CA ASP A 177 4.20 -12.31 -20.47
C ASP A 177 4.36 -13.81 -20.75
N ASP A 178 4.25 -14.67 -19.73
CA ASP A 178 4.40 -16.12 -19.83
C ASP A 178 3.04 -16.80 -19.59
N VAL A 179 2.29 -16.99 -20.67
CA VAL A 179 0.96 -17.64 -20.65
C VAL A 179 0.96 -18.87 -21.54
N LEU A 180 0.72 -20.04 -20.92
CA LEU A 180 0.59 -21.32 -21.60
C LEU A 180 -0.88 -21.73 -21.72
N PHE A 181 -1.24 -22.38 -22.83
CA PHE A 181 -2.58 -22.92 -23.04
C PHE A 181 -2.49 -24.43 -23.18
N ILE A 182 -3.16 -25.16 -22.30
CA ILE A 182 -3.15 -26.64 -22.28
C ILE A 182 -4.58 -27.15 -22.43
N PRO A 183 -4.85 -27.91 -23.52
CA PRO A 183 -6.11 -28.65 -23.66
C PRO A 183 -6.06 -29.87 -22.76
N LEU A 184 -7.06 -30.08 -21.90
CA LEU A 184 -7.07 -31.25 -21.03
C LEU A 184 -8.49 -31.78 -20.73
N SER A 185 -8.54 -32.99 -20.18
CA SER A 185 -9.70 -33.55 -19.49
C SER A 185 -9.28 -33.98 -18.08
N ALA A 186 -9.73 -33.25 -17.07
CA ALA A 186 -9.49 -33.62 -15.67
C ALA A 186 -10.19 -34.96 -15.32
N LEU A 187 -11.30 -35.27 -15.96
CA LEU A 187 -12.06 -36.51 -15.73
C LEU A 187 -11.38 -37.71 -16.38
N ALA A 188 -10.94 -37.62 -17.62
CA ALA A 188 -10.27 -38.70 -18.34
C ALA A 188 -8.78 -38.82 -18.04
N GLY A 189 -8.12 -37.73 -17.62
CA GLY A 189 -6.68 -37.65 -17.35
C GLY A 189 -5.83 -37.16 -18.52
N ASP A 190 -6.48 -36.84 -19.64
CA ASP A 190 -5.78 -36.38 -20.85
C ASP A 190 -4.99 -35.09 -20.62
N ASN A 191 -3.70 -35.10 -20.95
CA ASN A 191 -2.74 -34.00 -20.79
C ASN A 191 -2.59 -33.46 -19.36
N VAL A 192 -2.96 -34.23 -18.33
CA VAL A 192 -2.72 -33.88 -16.93
C VAL A 192 -1.31 -34.30 -16.51
N VAL A 193 -1.04 -35.60 -16.47
CA VAL A 193 0.28 -36.19 -16.15
C VAL A 193 0.88 -36.81 -17.41
N GLN A 194 0.06 -37.48 -18.21
CA GLN A 194 0.46 -38.11 -19.46
C GLN A 194 -0.21 -37.43 -20.67
N GLY A 195 0.48 -37.47 -21.82
CA GLY A 195 -0.06 -36.92 -23.05
C GLY A 195 -1.31 -37.68 -23.51
N SER A 196 -2.27 -36.97 -24.11
CA SER A 196 -3.51 -37.53 -24.60
C SER A 196 -3.31 -38.28 -25.90
N THR A 197 -3.94 -39.45 -26.01
CA THR A 197 -4.07 -40.20 -27.29
C THR A 197 -5.22 -39.69 -28.15
N HIS A 198 -6.14 -38.89 -27.59
CA HIS A 198 -7.30 -38.34 -28.29
C HIS A 198 -7.03 -36.97 -28.93
N MET A 199 -6.01 -36.25 -28.44
CA MET A 199 -5.65 -34.91 -28.90
C MET A 199 -4.30 -34.89 -29.64
N ASN A 200 -4.18 -35.74 -30.70
CA ASN A 200 -2.95 -35.84 -31.50
C ASN A 200 -2.52 -34.55 -32.19
N TRP A 201 -3.43 -33.56 -32.28
CA TRP A 201 -3.16 -32.22 -32.78
C TRP A 201 -2.42 -31.32 -31.80
N TYR A 202 -2.39 -31.68 -30.50
CA TYR A 202 -1.64 -30.96 -29.48
C TYR A 202 -0.26 -31.60 -29.29
N GLN A 203 0.78 -30.81 -29.54
CA GLN A 203 2.18 -31.22 -29.40
C GLN A 203 2.92 -30.52 -28.26
N GLY A 204 2.15 -29.85 -27.39
CA GLY A 204 2.72 -29.13 -26.22
C GLY A 204 2.91 -30.06 -25.02
N GLN A 205 3.35 -29.47 -23.94
CA GLN A 205 3.60 -30.16 -22.67
C GLN A 205 2.31 -30.50 -21.94
N THR A 206 2.35 -31.54 -21.14
CA THR A 206 1.31 -31.84 -20.16
C THR A 206 1.31 -30.79 -19.04
N LEU A 207 0.25 -30.79 -18.24
CA LEU A 207 0.17 -29.87 -17.07
C LEU A 207 1.32 -30.11 -16.09
N LEU A 208 1.61 -31.36 -15.76
CA LEU A 208 2.68 -31.71 -14.82
C LEU A 208 4.06 -31.29 -15.36
N GLU A 209 4.35 -31.59 -16.62
CA GLU A 209 5.61 -31.18 -17.27
C GLU A 209 5.81 -29.68 -17.25
N SER A 210 4.76 -28.89 -17.58
CA SER A 210 4.83 -27.44 -17.60
C SER A 210 5.08 -26.82 -16.22
N ILE A 211 4.61 -27.48 -15.15
CA ILE A 211 4.88 -27.09 -13.76
C ILE A 211 6.32 -27.47 -13.35
N GLN A 212 6.78 -28.68 -13.72
CA GLN A 212 8.11 -29.17 -13.37
C GLN A 212 9.23 -28.38 -14.04
N GLU A 213 9.02 -27.98 -15.29
CA GLU A 213 9.99 -27.19 -16.06
C GLU A 213 10.05 -25.72 -15.66
N TRP A 214 9.07 -25.24 -14.91
CA TRP A 214 9.10 -23.84 -14.48
C TRP A 214 10.34 -23.56 -13.62
N ARG A 215 10.95 -22.43 -13.91
CA ARG A 215 12.05 -21.86 -13.12
C ARG A 215 11.72 -20.37 -12.86
N PRO A 216 12.02 -19.86 -11.68
CA PRO A 216 11.95 -18.42 -11.46
C PRO A 216 12.88 -17.72 -12.45
N ALA A 217 12.44 -16.57 -12.98
CA ALA A 217 13.29 -15.77 -13.84
C ALA A 217 14.60 -15.46 -13.09
N GLU A 218 15.73 -15.71 -13.73
CA GLU A 218 17.03 -15.31 -13.18
C GLU A 218 17.06 -13.77 -13.12
N VAL A 219 17.12 -13.25 -11.91
CA VAL A 219 17.33 -11.82 -11.71
C VAL A 219 18.83 -11.57 -11.87
N VAL A 220 19.23 -11.22 -13.10
CA VAL A 220 20.58 -10.74 -13.38
C VAL A 220 20.77 -9.47 -12.56
N ASP A 221 21.78 -9.42 -11.70
CA ASP A 221 22.09 -8.25 -10.86
C ASP A 221 21.18 -8.07 -9.60
N ALA A 222 21.01 -9.11 -8.83
CA ALA A 222 20.25 -9.02 -7.60
C ALA A 222 21.11 -8.51 -6.44
N SER A 223 21.09 -7.21 -6.20
CA SER A 223 21.68 -6.64 -4.97
C SER A 223 20.98 -7.22 -3.73
N PRO A 224 21.75 -7.71 -2.72
CA PRO A 224 21.18 -8.28 -1.52
C PRO A 224 20.47 -7.20 -0.70
N ARG A 225 19.31 -7.59 -0.13
CA ARG A 225 18.51 -6.73 0.72
C ARG A 225 18.00 -7.50 1.91
N MET A 226 17.94 -6.84 3.05
CA MET A 226 17.39 -7.42 4.28
C MET A 226 16.59 -6.36 5.04
N ARG A 227 15.31 -6.63 5.30
CA ARG A 227 14.51 -5.79 6.21
C ARG A 227 14.75 -6.24 7.65
N ILE A 228 15.06 -5.30 8.52
CA ILE A 228 15.32 -5.55 9.94
C ILE A 228 14.02 -5.99 10.61
N GLN A 229 13.98 -7.21 11.11
CA GLN A 229 12.85 -7.79 11.82
C GLN A 229 13.01 -7.66 13.33
N MET A 230 14.25 -7.74 13.82
CA MET A 230 14.57 -7.68 15.24
C MET A 230 15.97 -7.08 15.45
N ILE A 231 16.14 -6.41 16.58
CA ILE A 231 17.45 -5.98 17.07
C ILE A 231 17.75 -6.76 18.33
N SER A 232 18.82 -7.53 18.31
CA SER A 232 19.31 -8.29 19.44
C SER A 232 20.40 -7.49 20.16
N ARG A 233 20.29 -7.37 21.48
CA ARG A 233 21.28 -6.69 22.33
C ARG A 233 21.65 -7.57 23.51
N ALA A 234 22.95 -7.72 23.78
CA ALA A 234 23.54 -8.28 24.99
C ALA A 234 24.75 -7.42 25.37
N ASP A 235 25.38 -7.65 26.50
CA ASP A 235 26.39 -6.78 27.12
C ASP A 235 27.47 -6.22 26.18
N ASN A 236 27.92 -6.98 25.17
CA ASN A 236 28.86 -6.51 24.14
C ASN A 236 28.42 -6.94 22.73
N PHE A 237 27.13 -7.09 22.52
CA PHE A 237 26.57 -7.58 21.27
C PHE A 237 25.38 -6.73 20.85
N ARG A 238 25.46 -6.16 19.65
CA ARG A 238 24.31 -5.56 18.96
C ARG A 238 24.26 -6.11 17.55
N GLY A 239 23.23 -6.91 17.28
CA GLY A 239 22.99 -7.51 15.99
C GLY A 239 21.63 -7.12 15.41
N VAL A 240 21.55 -6.96 14.10
CA VAL A 240 20.32 -6.70 13.36
C VAL A 240 19.91 -7.97 12.62
N SER A 241 18.73 -8.50 12.93
CA SER A 241 18.28 -9.79 12.43
C SER A 241 17.19 -9.61 11.37
N GLY A 242 17.25 -10.45 10.34
CA GLY A 242 16.27 -10.45 9.25
C GLY A 242 16.49 -11.64 8.32
N THR A 243 15.72 -11.66 7.23
CA THR A 243 15.88 -12.62 6.14
C THR A 243 16.50 -11.91 4.94
N VAL A 244 17.52 -12.52 4.36
CA VAL A 244 18.15 -12.04 3.13
C VAL A 244 17.19 -12.28 1.97
N HIS A 245 16.97 -11.26 1.17
CA HIS A 245 16.19 -11.35 -0.05
C HIS A 245 17.05 -10.93 -1.23
N ARG A 246 17.15 -11.83 -2.20
CA ARG A 246 18.00 -11.73 -3.38
C ARG A 246 19.49 -11.65 -3.06
N GLY A 247 20.33 -12.09 -3.97
CA GLY A 247 21.79 -12.02 -3.85
C GLY A 247 22.36 -12.66 -2.59
N SER A 248 23.50 -12.15 -2.17
CA SER A 248 24.18 -12.64 -0.94
C SER A 248 24.91 -11.50 -0.25
N PHE A 249 24.91 -11.51 1.07
CA PHE A 249 25.79 -10.68 1.90
C PHE A 249 27.02 -11.47 2.30
N THR A 250 28.17 -10.84 2.23
CA THR A 250 29.46 -11.40 2.64
C THR A 250 30.03 -10.58 3.80
N VAL A 251 30.75 -11.23 4.70
CA VAL A 251 31.50 -10.52 5.75
C VAL A 251 32.50 -9.58 5.07
N GLY A 252 32.44 -8.32 5.45
CA GLY A 252 33.25 -7.26 4.85
C GLY A 252 32.54 -6.40 3.83
N ASP A 253 31.32 -6.73 3.39
CA ASP A 253 30.56 -5.91 2.48
C ASP A 253 30.18 -4.56 3.10
N GLU A 254 30.23 -3.51 2.28
CA GLU A 254 29.72 -2.19 2.63
C GLU A 254 28.21 -2.13 2.35
N VAL A 255 27.45 -1.72 3.35
CA VAL A 255 26.00 -1.63 3.32
C VAL A 255 25.50 -0.27 3.75
N LYS A 256 24.29 0.06 3.35
CA LYS A 256 23.55 1.24 3.83
C LYS A 256 22.25 0.83 4.50
N ILE A 257 21.88 1.58 5.53
CA ILE A 257 20.63 1.42 6.26
C ILE A 257 19.67 2.52 5.83
N PHE A 258 18.49 2.15 5.39
CA PHE A 258 17.44 3.08 4.96
C PHE A 258 16.27 3.06 5.95
N PRO A 259 15.64 4.22 6.28
CA PRO A 259 15.72 5.51 5.57
C PRO A 259 16.88 6.42 5.96
N SER A 260 17.67 6.11 7.00
CA SER A 260 18.71 7.01 7.54
C SER A 260 19.89 7.26 6.58
N ASN A 261 20.08 6.41 5.59
CA ASN A 261 21.18 6.42 4.63
C ASN A 261 22.59 6.30 5.28
N GLN A 262 22.66 5.74 6.50
CA GLN A 262 23.91 5.51 7.21
C GLN A 262 24.67 4.34 6.60
N ALA A 263 25.97 4.52 6.38
CA ALA A 263 26.85 3.48 5.86
C ALA A 263 27.48 2.69 7.01
N ALA A 264 27.62 1.39 6.80
CA ALA A 264 28.29 0.47 7.70
C ALA A 264 28.93 -0.67 6.92
N LYS A 265 29.76 -1.47 7.60
CA LYS A 265 30.38 -2.68 7.07
C LYS A 265 29.88 -3.89 7.84
N ILE A 266 29.64 -5.00 7.16
CA ILE A 266 29.27 -6.26 7.82
C ILE A 266 30.51 -6.83 8.48
N ALA A 267 30.54 -6.79 9.83
CA ALA A 267 31.64 -7.34 10.61
C ALA A 267 31.50 -8.86 10.77
N LYS A 268 30.25 -9.34 10.99
CA LYS A 268 29.95 -10.77 11.17
C LYS A 268 28.56 -11.11 10.69
N ILE A 269 28.37 -12.36 10.27
CA ILE A 269 27.08 -12.94 9.91
C ILE A 269 26.86 -14.17 10.79
N ILE A 270 25.75 -14.20 11.53
CA ILE A 270 25.43 -15.25 12.50
C ILE A 270 24.10 -15.88 12.13
N THR A 271 24.07 -17.20 12.03
CA THR A 271 22.87 -18.02 11.91
C THR A 271 22.48 -18.57 13.29
N TYR A 272 21.37 -19.29 13.35
CA TYR A 272 20.98 -20.01 14.58
C TYR A 272 22.04 -21.02 15.02
N LYS A 273 22.82 -21.57 14.10
CA LYS A 273 23.79 -22.66 14.39
C LYS A 273 25.21 -22.15 14.58
N GLU A 274 25.65 -21.20 13.77
CA GLU A 274 27.06 -20.84 13.66
C GLU A 274 27.27 -19.47 13.00
N GLU A 275 28.48 -18.95 13.10
CA GLU A 275 28.98 -17.80 12.34
C GLU A 275 29.36 -18.28 10.93
N ILE A 276 28.89 -17.56 9.92
CA ILE A 276 29.11 -17.87 8.50
C ILE A 276 29.76 -16.69 7.78
N GLN A 277 30.42 -16.97 6.65
CA GLN A 277 31.10 -15.95 5.85
C GLN A 277 30.14 -15.30 4.81
N ILE A 278 29.17 -16.06 4.32
CA ILE A 278 28.26 -15.65 3.26
C ILE A 278 26.85 -16.07 3.64
N ALA A 279 25.91 -15.12 3.59
CA ALA A 279 24.48 -15.38 3.71
C ALA A 279 23.81 -15.26 2.34
N HIS A 280 23.09 -16.27 1.94
CA HIS A 280 22.40 -16.37 0.66
C HIS A 280 20.93 -15.97 0.75
N ASP A 281 20.28 -15.84 -0.41
CA ASP A 281 18.83 -15.62 -0.50
C ASP A 281 18.05 -16.60 0.37
N SER A 282 17.06 -16.09 1.10
CA SER A 282 16.21 -16.83 2.04
C SER A 282 16.88 -17.26 3.36
N ASP A 283 18.15 -16.95 3.58
CA ASP A 283 18.80 -17.20 4.87
C ASP A 283 18.29 -16.22 5.94
N ALA A 284 17.94 -16.76 7.10
CA ALA A 284 17.61 -15.97 8.29
C ALA A 284 18.89 -15.76 9.11
N VAL A 285 19.35 -14.51 9.18
CA VAL A 285 20.65 -14.17 9.75
C VAL A 285 20.58 -12.97 10.69
N THR A 286 21.60 -12.85 11.53
CA THR A 286 21.89 -11.66 12.31
C THR A 286 23.21 -11.07 11.81
N LEU A 287 23.16 -9.81 11.36
CA LEU A 287 24.33 -9.06 10.93
C LEU A 287 24.86 -8.20 12.08
N LEU A 288 26.16 -8.24 12.32
CA LEU A 288 26.86 -7.27 13.14
C LEU A 288 27.47 -6.22 12.23
N LEU A 289 27.19 -4.96 12.52
CA LEU A 289 27.60 -3.83 11.69
C LEU A 289 28.68 -2.99 12.39
N GLU A 290 29.67 -2.53 11.63
CA GLU A 290 30.76 -1.68 12.08
C GLU A 290 30.92 -0.46 11.14
N PRO A 291 30.90 0.80 11.64
CA PRO A 291 30.58 1.16 13.03
C PRO A 291 29.14 0.77 13.40
N GLU A 292 28.85 0.73 14.71
CA GLU A 292 27.46 0.62 15.15
C GLU A 292 26.65 1.79 14.59
N VAL A 293 25.52 1.47 13.96
CA VAL A 293 24.60 2.45 13.36
C VAL A 293 23.26 2.44 14.09
N ASP A 294 22.59 3.57 14.08
CA ASP A 294 21.24 3.65 14.62
C ASP A 294 20.26 3.04 13.61
N ALA A 295 19.88 1.81 13.89
CA ALA A 295 18.95 1.03 13.07
C ALA A 295 17.76 0.60 13.91
N THR A 296 16.59 0.56 13.31
CA THR A 296 15.34 0.19 13.95
C THR A 296 14.64 -0.96 13.21
N ARG A 297 13.71 -1.64 13.90
CA ARG A 297 12.84 -2.63 13.25
C ARG A 297 12.08 -1.95 12.11
N GLY A 298 12.13 -2.57 10.92
CA GLY A 298 11.48 -2.04 9.73
C GLY A 298 12.44 -1.35 8.76
N ASP A 299 13.62 -0.94 9.20
CA ASP A 299 14.65 -0.40 8.32
C ASP A 299 15.12 -1.44 7.32
N LEU A 300 15.61 -0.97 6.18
CA LEU A 300 16.12 -1.81 5.10
C LEU A 300 17.64 -1.69 5.01
N ILE A 301 18.33 -2.83 5.01
CA ILE A 301 19.75 -2.93 4.71
C ILE A 301 19.90 -3.34 3.24
N ALA A 302 20.76 -2.65 2.50
CA ALA A 302 21.11 -2.96 1.12
C ALA A 302 22.58 -2.69 0.86
N ALA A 303 23.10 -3.20 -0.26
CA ALA A 303 24.48 -2.91 -0.70
C ALA A 303 24.70 -1.39 -0.80
N ALA A 304 25.91 -0.92 -0.43
CA ALA A 304 26.24 0.52 -0.43
C ALA A 304 26.14 1.18 -1.80
N SER A 305 26.28 0.40 -2.88
CA SER A 305 26.14 0.86 -4.27
C SER A 305 24.67 1.09 -4.66
N GLU A 306 23.70 0.63 -3.86
CA GLU A 306 22.29 0.75 -4.21
C GLU A 306 21.76 2.14 -3.83
N GLU A 307 21.09 2.77 -4.78
CA GLU A 307 20.41 4.05 -4.57
C GLU A 307 18.92 3.80 -4.30
N LEU A 308 18.59 3.56 -3.04
CA LEU A 308 17.22 3.47 -2.59
C LEU A 308 16.76 4.79 -2.01
N HIS A 309 15.55 5.13 -2.31
CA HIS A 309 15.03 6.43 -1.96
C HIS A 309 13.80 6.29 -1.06
N PRO A 310 13.91 6.62 0.25
CA PRO A 310 12.76 6.69 1.13
C PRO A 310 11.72 7.70 0.64
N SER A 311 10.44 7.37 0.76
CA SER A 311 9.35 8.27 0.39
C SER A 311 8.23 8.18 1.41
N ASP A 312 7.59 9.30 1.68
CA ASP A 312 6.37 9.42 2.48
C ASP A 312 5.10 9.43 1.62
N ARG A 313 5.25 9.33 0.30
CA ARG A 313 4.14 9.31 -0.66
C ARG A 313 4.40 8.35 -1.79
N PHE A 314 3.38 7.59 -2.14
CA PHE A 314 3.47 6.64 -3.24
C PHE A 314 2.10 6.36 -3.89
N ASN A 315 2.16 5.93 -5.12
CA ASN A 315 1.04 5.35 -5.83
C ASN A 315 1.02 3.84 -5.60
N ALA A 316 -0.15 3.30 -5.33
CA ALA A 316 -0.35 1.87 -5.13
C ALA A 316 -1.66 1.40 -5.75
N GLU A 317 -1.73 0.14 -6.10
CA GLU A 317 -2.99 -0.56 -6.31
C GLU A 317 -3.42 -1.21 -5.02
N ILE A 318 -4.69 -1.05 -4.67
CA ILE A 318 -5.28 -1.62 -3.46
C ILE A 318 -6.43 -2.54 -3.82
N VAL A 319 -6.45 -3.72 -3.22
CA VAL A 319 -7.64 -4.56 -3.11
C VAL A 319 -8.33 -4.20 -1.80
N TRP A 320 -9.54 -3.69 -1.85
CA TRP A 320 -10.29 -3.34 -0.65
C TRP A 320 -11.03 -4.56 -0.09
N LEU A 321 -10.89 -4.81 1.21
CA LEU A 321 -11.30 -6.06 1.86
C LEU A 321 -12.40 -5.87 2.91
N HIS A 322 -12.81 -4.63 3.18
CA HIS A 322 -13.78 -4.31 4.23
C HIS A 322 -15.16 -3.98 3.65
N ASP A 323 -16.22 -4.29 4.40
CA ASP A 323 -17.60 -4.03 3.99
C ASP A 323 -17.89 -2.53 3.86
N ASP A 324 -17.34 -1.70 4.79
CA ASP A 324 -17.38 -0.26 4.64
C ASP A 324 -16.45 0.16 3.50
N PRO A 325 -16.90 1.05 2.60
CA PRO A 325 -16.08 1.47 1.47
C PRO A 325 -14.85 2.27 1.91
N LEU A 326 -13.76 2.15 1.14
CA LEU A 326 -12.60 3.04 1.27
C LEU A 326 -13.00 4.46 0.92
N ILE A 327 -12.85 5.36 1.89
CA ILE A 327 -13.05 6.79 1.72
C ILE A 327 -11.66 7.45 1.83
N HIS A 328 -11.35 8.39 0.91
CA HIS A 328 -10.11 9.16 0.98
C HIS A 328 -10.05 9.99 2.27
N SER A 329 -8.84 10.32 2.71
CA SER A 329 -8.53 11.11 3.91
C SER A 329 -8.77 10.42 5.25
N ARG A 330 -9.18 9.15 5.28
CA ARG A 330 -9.20 8.35 6.51
C ARG A 330 -7.80 7.82 6.82
N SER A 331 -7.40 7.90 8.10
CA SER A 331 -6.11 7.37 8.56
C SER A 331 -6.21 5.88 8.91
N TYR A 332 -5.26 5.10 8.41
CA TYR A 332 -5.08 3.67 8.66
C TYR A 332 -3.68 3.42 9.24
N LEU A 333 -3.45 2.25 9.79
CA LEU A 333 -2.11 1.75 10.05
C LEU A 333 -1.64 0.96 8.81
N LEU A 334 -0.58 1.44 8.16
CA LEU A 334 0.08 0.72 7.07
C LEU A 334 1.16 -0.18 7.66
N ILE A 335 1.14 -1.45 7.26
CA ILE A 335 2.14 -2.44 7.65
C ILE A 335 2.78 -3.00 6.37
N ALA A 336 4.09 -2.80 6.22
CA ALA A 336 4.89 -3.31 5.10
C ALA A 336 6.06 -4.13 5.65
N GLY A 337 5.92 -5.46 5.61
CA GLY A 337 6.85 -6.37 6.28
C GLY A 337 6.92 -6.10 7.78
N SER A 338 8.09 -5.72 8.30
CA SER A 338 8.29 -5.35 9.72
C SER A 338 8.12 -3.85 10.00
N SER A 339 7.96 -3.01 8.97
CA SER A 339 7.70 -1.58 9.11
C SER A 339 6.22 -1.32 9.36
N GLN A 340 5.91 -0.34 10.21
CA GLN A 340 4.54 0.13 10.43
C GLN A 340 4.51 1.65 10.63
N THR A 341 3.54 2.31 10.04
CA THR A 341 3.34 3.76 10.16
C THR A 341 1.88 4.12 9.91
N PRO A 342 1.36 5.18 10.54
CA PRO A 342 0.09 5.75 10.12
C PRO A 342 0.15 6.18 8.65
N ALA A 343 -0.93 5.94 7.92
CA ALA A 343 -1.03 6.25 6.51
C ALA A 343 -2.43 6.74 6.16
N THR A 344 -2.51 7.63 5.20
CA THR A 344 -3.77 8.19 4.70
C THR A 344 -3.85 7.99 3.19
N VAL A 345 -4.97 7.46 2.72
CA VAL A 345 -5.28 7.46 1.29
C VAL A 345 -5.72 8.87 0.90
N THR A 346 -4.82 9.61 0.25
CA THR A 346 -5.05 11.02 -0.09
C THR A 346 -5.92 11.20 -1.33
N ARG A 347 -5.92 10.19 -2.23
CA ARG A 347 -6.69 10.24 -3.46
C ARG A 347 -6.96 8.84 -4.00
N ILE A 348 -8.16 8.60 -4.51
CA ILE A 348 -8.48 7.47 -5.38
C ILE A 348 -8.40 7.98 -6.82
N ARG A 349 -7.45 7.45 -7.61
CA ARG A 349 -7.25 7.86 -9.01
C ARG A 349 -8.32 7.29 -9.92
N HIS A 350 -8.50 5.98 -9.82
CA HIS A 350 -9.50 5.24 -10.58
C HIS A 350 -9.72 3.86 -9.93
N LYS A 351 -10.86 3.30 -10.22
CA LYS A 351 -11.20 1.91 -9.94
C LYS A 351 -10.89 1.05 -11.16
N ILE A 352 -10.38 -0.14 -10.96
CA ILE A 352 -10.14 -1.13 -12.01
C ILE A 352 -11.35 -2.06 -12.08
N ASP A 353 -12.03 -2.06 -13.21
CA ASP A 353 -13.05 -3.08 -13.48
C ASP A 353 -12.35 -4.40 -13.82
N VAL A 354 -12.40 -5.34 -12.88
CA VAL A 354 -11.73 -6.64 -13.02
C VAL A 354 -12.32 -7.52 -14.15
N ASN A 355 -13.51 -7.20 -14.66
CA ASN A 355 -14.16 -7.94 -15.74
C ASN A 355 -13.69 -7.46 -17.12
N THR A 356 -13.41 -6.16 -17.24
CA THR A 356 -13.06 -5.53 -18.53
C THR A 356 -11.62 -5.03 -18.56
N GLY A 357 -10.94 -4.94 -17.40
CA GLY A 357 -9.63 -4.29 -17.25
C GLY A 357 -9.68 -2.77 -17.42
N SER A 358 -10.89 -2.16 -17.54
CA SER A 358 -11.04 -0.73 -17.74
C SER A 358 -10.83 0.06 -16.45
N GLN A 359 -10.32 1.29 -16.59
CA GLN A 359 -10.10 2.22 -15.50
C GLN A 359 -11.28 3.21 -15.44
N ASN A 360 -12.02 3.18 -14.34
CA ASN A 360 -13.20 4.01 -14.15
C ASN A 360 -12.97 5.05 -13.05
N ALA A 361 -13.42 6.27 -13.22
CA ALA A 361 -13.37 7.26 -12.16
C ALA A 361 -14.19 6.79 -10.95
N ALA A 362 -13.62 6.93 -9.75
CA ALA A 362 -14.29 6.53 -8.51
C ALA A 362 -13.91 7.48 -7.37
N SER A 363 -14.86 7.71 -6.47
CA SER A 363 -14.67 8.46 -5.22
C SER A 363 -14.47 7.55 -4.00
N ASN A 364 -14.79 6.26 -4.13
CA ASN A 364 -14.63 5.24 -3.11
C ASN A 364 -14.31 3.88 -3.73
N LEU A 365 -13.91 2.91 -2.91
CA LEU A 365 -13.80 1.50 -3.29
C LEU A 365 -14.64 0.68 -2.32
N GLY A 366 -15.54 -0.11 -2.85
CA GLY A 366 -16.31 -1.10 -2.09
C GLY A 366 -15.54 -2.40 -1.87
N VAL A 367 -16.13 -3.31 -1.11
CA VAL A 367 -15.54 -4.63 -0.81
C VAL A 367 -15.23 -5.41 -2.09
N ASN A 368 -14.06 -6.05 -2.14
CA ASN A 368 -13.53 -6.80 -3.29
C ASN A 368 -13.24 -5.95 -4.54
N GLU A 369 -13.29 -4.63 -4.43
CA GLU A 369 -12.93 -3.74 -5.52
C GLU A 369 -11.43 -3.42 -5.49
N ILE A 370 -10.89 -3.18 -6.69
CA ILE A 370 -9.48 -2.86 -6.89
C ILE A 370 -9.39 -1.44 -7.46
N GLY A 371 -8.47 -0.65 -6.92
CA GLY A 371 -8.26 0.69 -7.42
C GLY A 371 -6.84 1.19 -7.26
N SER A 372 -6.49 2.16 -8.09
CA SER A 372 -5.23 2.90 -7.98
C SER A 372 -5.43 4.08 -7.04
N VAL A 373 -4.57 4.19 -6.04
CA VAL A 373 -4.65 5.20 -4.98
C VAL A 373 -3.31 5.90 -4.75
N GLU A 374 -3.39 7.12 -4.22
CA GLU A 374 -2.24 7.83 -3.68
C GLU A 374 -2.27 7.73 -2.15
N ILE A 375 -1.15 7.35 -1.56
CA ILE A 375 -1.00 7.18 -0.12
C ILE A 375 0.07 8.13 0.39
N ALA A 376 -0.22 8.78 1.51
CA ALA A 376 0.76 9.50 2.32
C ALA A 376 0.97 8.77 3.65
N THR A 377 2.22 8.71 4.12
CA THR A 377 2.61 8.12 5.40
C THR A 377 3.23 9.15 6.31
N ASP A 378 3.08 8.99 7.63
CA ASP A 378 3.63 9.93 8.61
C ASP A 378 5.16 9.85 8.70
N ALA A 379 5.73 8.68 8.40
CA ALA A 379 7.17 8.47 8.32
C ALA A 379 7.57 7.98 6.92
N PRO A 380 8.73 8.39 6.39
CA PRO A 380 9.22 7.88 5.12
C PRO A 380 9.51 6.39 5.21
N LEU A 381 9.07 5.65 4.19
CA LEU A 381 9.31 4.21 4.04
C LEU A 381 10.21 3.95 2.84
N THR A 382 11.10 2.98 2.98
CA THR A 382 11.87 2.47 1.85
C THR A 382 11.11 1.31 1.24
N LEU A 383 10.35 1.61 0.19
CA LEU A 383 9.52 0.66 -0.56
C LEU A 383 9.97 0.63 -2.01
N LEU A 384 9.78 -0.53 -2.62
CA LEU A 384 10.11 -0.76 -4.02
C LEU A 384 8.83 -0.96 -4.84
N PRO A 385 8.86 -0.72 -6.14
CA PRO A 385 7.78 -1.17 -7.01
C PRO A 385 7.52 -2.68 -6.84
N TYR A 386 6.28 -3.07 -6.71
CA TYR A 386 5.89 -4.48 -6.52
C TYR A 386 6.39 -5.38 -7.65
N THR A 387 6.46 -4.83 -8.87
CA THR A 387 7.01 -5.51 -10.05
C THR A 387 8.51 -5.79 -9.94
N GLN A 388 9.26 -4.99 -9.16
CA GLN A 388 10.69 -5.22 -8.90
C GLN A 388 10.90 -6.18 -7.73
N SER A 389 10.10 -6.06 -6.68
CA SER A 389 10.17 -6.93 -5.51
C SER A 389 8.83 -7.04 -4.83
N ARG A 390 8.27 -8.26 -4.80
CA ARG A 390 7.03 -8.53 -4.08
C ARG A 390 7.20 -8.32 -2.58
N GLU A 391 8.36 -8.69 -2.01
CA GLU A 391 8.66 -8.62 -0.58
C GLU A 391 8.73 -7.18 -0.06
N PHE A 392 9.28 -6.27 -0.87
CA PHE A 392 9.48 -4.87 -0.49
C PHE A 392 8.46 -3.91 -1.11
N GLY A 393 7.57 -4.41 -1.97
CA GLY A 393 6.57 -3.62 -2.68
C GLY A 393 5.12 -3.88 -2.24
N ASN A 394 4.90 -4.69 -1.20
CA ASN A 394 3.56 -4.96 -0.68
C ASN A 394 3.32 -4.30 0.69
N PHE A 395 2.05 -4.08 1.02
CA PHE A 395 1.62 -3.63 2.33
C PHE A 395 0.18 -4.04 2.60
N ILE A 396 -0.22 -3.97 3.86
CA ILE A 396 -1.62 -4.05 4.27
C ILE A 396 -2.04 -2.76 4.97
N LEU A 397 -3.31 -2.42 4.85
CA LEU A 397 -3.96 -1.37 5.63
C LEU A 397 -4.79 -2.01 6.73
N VAL A 398 -4.59 -1.52 7.95
CA VAL A 398 -5.30 -1.97 9.15
C VAL A 398 -6.09 -0.80 9.71
N ASP A 399 -7.35 -1.02 10.02
CA ASP A 399 -8.18 -0.02 10.68
C ASP A 399 -7.69 0.20 12.13
N ARG A 400 -7.47 1.45 12.51
CA ARG A 400 -6.85 1.80 13.79
C ARG A 400 -7.77 1.58 15.01
N LEU A 401 -9.06 1.45 14.80
CA LEU A 401 -10.04 1.26 15.87
C LEU A 401 -10.36 -0.23 16.07
N THR A 402 -10.61 -0.94 14.98
CA THR A 402 -11.03 -2.34 15.01
C THR A 402 -9.87 -3.33 14.89
N PHE A 403 -8.68 -2.86 14.49
CA PHE A 403 -7.49 -3.67 14.18
C PHE A 403 -7.73 -4.74 13.11
N ARG A 404 -8.75 -4.55 12.26
CA ARG A 404 -9.03 -5.43 11.12
C ARG A 404 -8.21 -5.01 9.92
N THR A 405 -7.70 -5.97 9.16
CA THR A 405 -7.13 -5.72 7.85
C THR A 405 -8.25 -5.31 6.90
N VAL A 406 -8.16 -4.09 6.38
CA VAL A 406 -9.19 -3.49 5.52
C VAL A 406 -8.77 -3.39 4.05
N GLY A 407 -7.49 -3.51 3.76
CA GLY A 407 -6.97 -3.49 2.39
C GLY A 407 -5.60 -4.14 2.28
N ALA A 408 -5.28 -4.62 1.09
CA ALA A 408 -3.95 -5.08 0.72
C ALA A 408 -3.50 -4.31 -0.53
N GLY A 409 -2.25 -3.86 -0.55
CA GLY A 409 -1.76 -2.98 -1.59
C GLY A 409 -0.41 -3.37 -2.17
N MET A 410 -0.21 -2.99 -3.43
CA MET A 410 0.98 -3.18 -4.22
C MET A 410 1.50 -1.81 -4.67
N ILE A 411 2.73 -1.49 -4.28
CA ILE A 411 3.38 -0.24 -4.66
C ILE A 411 3.63 -0.23 -6.17
N ARG A 412 3.24 0.85 -6.84
CA ARG A 412 3.58 1.09 -8.25
C ARG A 412 4.84 1.92 -8.39
N HIS A 413 4.87 3.06 -7.73
CA HIS A 413 6.03 3.95 -7.69
C HIS A 413 5.90 4.95 -6.54
N SER A 414 7.03 5.49 -6.09
CA SER A 414 7.06 6.60 -5.15
C SER A 414 6.60 7.88 -5.84
N LEU A 415 5.79 8.68 -5.15
CA LEU A 415 5.35 10.00 -5.63
C LEU A 415 6.30 11.06 -5.08
N ARG A 416 7.56 11.03 -5.53
CA ARG A 416 8.52 12.07 -5.16
C ARG A 416 8.17 13.35 -5.89
N ARG A 417 8.00 14.41 -5.12
CA ARG A 417 7.93 15.77 -5.66
C ARG A 417 9.29 16.28 -6.18
N GLY A 418 10.36 15.50 -6.12
CA GLY A 418 11.72 15.99 -6.21
C GLY A 418 12.64 15.46 -7.30
N GLU A 419 12.36 14.35 -7.97
CA GLU A 419 13.34 13.78 -8.90
C GLU A 419 13.53 14.58 -10.21
N ASN A 420 12.59 15.48 -10.53
CA ASN A 420 12.70 16.41 -11.66
C ASN A 420 12.63 17.89 -11.26
N VAL A 421 12.64 18.21 -9.95
CA VAL A 421 12.63 19.59 -9.47
C VAL A 421 14.01 19.92 -8.92
N VAL A 422 14.86 20.43 -9.78
CA VAL A 422 16.11 21.06 -9.37
C VAL A 422 15.76 22.43 -8.79
N LEU A 423 16.15 22.69 -7.54
CA LEU A 423 16.01 24.00 -6.93
C LEU A 423 16.80 25.00 -7.80
N GLN A 424 16.09 25.83 -8.54
CA GLN A 424 16.72 26.90 -9.30
C GLN A 424 17.18 27.99 -8.32
N LYS A 425 18.46 28.21 -8.23
CA LYS A 425 19.03 29.35 -7.48
C LYS A 425 18.89 30.59 -8.35
N TYR A 426 18.01 31.49 -7.92
CA TYR A 426 17.87 32.79 -8.56
C TYR A 426 18.87 33.78 -7.96
N GLU A 427 19.42 34.68 -8.79
CA GLU A 427 20.32 35.75 -8.34
C GLU A 427 19.59 36.72 -7.40
N VAL A 428 18.31 37.00 -7.68
CA VAL A 428 17.43 37.75 -6.77
C VAL A 428 16.82 36.80 -5.74
N ASN A 429 17.46 36.71 -4.59
CA ASN A 429 17.05 35.86 -3.46
C ASN A 429 16.20 36.62 -2.43
N LYS A 430 15.76 35.93 -1.37
CA LYS A 430 14.96 36.47 -0.26
C LYS A 430 15.63 37.73 0.34
N SER A 431 16.90 37.66 0.63
CA SER A 431 17.64 38.78 1.21
C SER A 431 17.66 40.02 0.33
N ALA A 432 17.89 39.84 -0.98
CA ALA A 432 17.87 40.94 -1.96
C ALA A 432 16.48 41.60 -2.02
N ARG A 433 15.40 40.77 -2.02
CA ARG A 433 14.01 41.29 -2.02
C ARG A 433 13.66 42.04 -0.73
N ALA A 434 14.13 41.53 0.44
CA ALA A 434 13.92 42.16 1.74
C ALA A 434 14.65 43.49 1.87
N VAL A 435 15.91 43.56 1.42
CA VAL A 435 16.71 44.81 1.40
C VAL A 435 16.05 45.86 0.53
N GLN A 436 15.56 45.49 -0.67
CA GLN A 436 14.84 46.40 -1.56
C GLN A 436 13.58 47.00 -0.90
N LYS A 437 12.94 46.26 0.00
CA LYS A 437 11.75 46.71 0.75
C LYS A 437 12.08 47.35 2.07
N ASN A 438 13.37 47.44 2.41
CA ASN A 438 13.86 47.98 3.68
C ASN A 438 13.15 47.39 4.92
N GLN A 439 13.00 46.06 4.93
CA GLN A 439 12.31 45.32 5.99
C GLN A 439 12.90 43.93 6.19
N LYS A 440 12.67 43.33 7.36
CA LYS A 440 12.94 41.91 7.61
C LYS A 440 11.75 41.07 7.15
N ALA A 441 11.97 40.11 6.25
CA ALA A 441 10.94 39.19 5.85
C ALA A 441 10.69 38.18 6.96
N GLN A 442 9.44 38.04 7.40
CA GLN A 442 9.08 37.14 8.51
C GLN A 442 7.59 36.84 8.51
N VAL A 443 7.17 35.77 9.19
CA VAL A 443 5.77 35.42 9.41
C VAL A 443 5.38 35.66 10.87
N ILE A 444 4.24 36.27 11.06
CA ILE A 444 3.57 36.46 12.34
C ILE A 444 2.39 35.52 12.37
N TRP A 445 2.51 34.43 13.09
CA TRP A 445 1.51 33.36 13.12
C TRP A 445 0.57 33.54 14.31
N LEU A 446 -0.60 34.18 14.06
CA LEU A 446 -1.61 34.36 15.08
C LEU A 446 -2.47 33.09 15.21
N THR A 447 -2.45 32.48 16.38
CA THR A 447 -3.23 31.31 16.76
C THR A 447 -4.17 31.60 17.91
N GLY A 448 -5.27 30.86 18.06
CA GLY A 448 -6.30 31.05 19.08
C GLY A 448 -7.69 30.64 18.61
N LEU A 449 -8.68 30.64 19.52
CA LEU A 449 -10.06 30.21 19.25
C LEU A 449 -10.74 31.05 18.15
N SER A 450 -11.80 30.50 17.54
CA SER A 450 -12.69 31.33 16.70
C SER A 450 -13.28 32.48 17.51
N GLY A 451 -13.35 33.68 16.94
CA GLY A 451 -13.83 34.85 17.70
C GLY A 451 -12.81 35.48 18.67
N SER A 452 -11.56 34.96 18.76
CA SER A 452 -10.53 35.51 19.67
C SER A 452 -9.97 36.86 19.23
N GLY A 453 -10.23 37.34 18.02
CA GLY A 453 -9.77 38.65 17.54
C GLY A 453 -8.58 38.60 16.57
N LYS A 454 -8.08 37.42 16.16
CA LYS A 454 -6.92 37.25 15.26
C LYS A 454 -6.98 38.09 14.00
N SER A 455 -8.06 37.98 13.25
CA SER A 455 -8.25 38.68 11.96
C SER A 455 -8.32 40.21 12.17
N THR A 456 -8.94 40.67 13.27
CA THR A 456 -9.02 42.06 13.61
C THR A 456 -7.65 42.64 13.93
N ILE A 457 -6.86 41.90 14.74
CA ILE A 457 -5.50 42.29 15.11
C ILE A 457 -4.59 42.29 13.88
N ALA A 458 -4.64 41.21 13.06
CA ALA A 458 -3.86 41.11 11.81
C ALA A 458 -4.11 42.29 10.88
N ASN A 459 -5.38 42.60 10.60
CA ASN A 459 -5.76 43.75 9.77
C ASN A 459 -5.28 45.11 10.35
N ALA A 460 -5.36 45.28 11.66
CA ALA A 460 -4.89 46.51 12.29
C ALA A 460 -3.35 46.64 12.24
N VAL A 461 -2.62 45.57 12.42
CA VAL A 461 -1.15 45.50 12.24
C VAL A 461 -0.78 45.81 10.79
N GLU A 462 -1.45 45.19 9.81
CA GLU A 462 -1.19 45.43 8.39
C GLU A 462 -1.39 46.91 8.02
N LYS A 463 -2.45 47.55 8.51
CA LYS A 463 -2.68 48.99 8.30
C LYS A 463 -1.53 49.83 8.87
N ARG A 464 -0.97 49.48 10.03
CA ARG A 464 0.16 50.19 10.61
C ARG A 464 1.45 49.95 9.83
N LEU A 465 1.71 48.72 9.40
CA LEU A 465 2.86 48.40 8.53
C LEU A 465 2.78 49.20 7.23
N HIS A 466 1.61 49.24 6.61
CA HIS A 466 1.37 50.00 5.38
C HIS A 466 1.63 51.49 5.57
N ALA A 467 1.16 52.08 6.71
CA ALA A 467 1.41 53.47 7.04
C ALA A 467 2.89 53.81 7.30
N LEU A 468 3.70 52.81 7.69
CA LEU A 468 5.14 52.90 7.85
C LEU A 468 5.92 52.63 6.55
N GLY A 469 5.25 52.41 5.44
CA GLY A 469 5.86 52.07 4.15
C GLY A 469 6.38 50.62 4.07
N MET A 470 5.97 49.77 5.01
CA MET A 470 6.36 48.37 5.03
C MET A 470 5.34 47.49 4.27
N HIS A 471 5.83 46.42 3.64
CA HIS A 471 5.04 45.56 2.81
C HIS A 471 4.56 44.35 3.59
N GLY A 472 3.32 44.41 4.09
CA GLY A 472 2.63 43.30 4.76
C GLY A 472 1.65 42.58 3.87
N TYR A 473 1.27 41.34 4.23
CA TYR A 473 0.18 40.60 3.63
C TYR A 473 -0.53 39.72 4.65
N VAL A 474 -1.86 39.79 4.72
CA VAL A 474 -2.67 38.99 5.63
C VAL A 474 -3.15 37.70 4.94
N LEU A 475 -2.85 36.57 5.54
CA LEU A 475 -3.41 35.26 5.19
C LEU A 475 -4.46 34.90 6.25
N ASP A 476 -5.74 35.15 5.93
CA ASP A 476 -6.86 34.81 6.81
C ASP A 476 -7.41 33.42 6.44
N GLY A 477 -7.60 32.56 7.46
CA GLY A 477 -8.02 31.18 7.27
C GLY A 477 -9.38 31.03 6.60
N ASP A 478 -10.33 31.95 6.83
CA ASP A 478 -11.66 31.88 6.21
C ASP A 478 -11.62 32.35 4.76
N ASN A 479 -10.85 33.41 4.47
CA ASN A 479 -10.65 33.87 3.10
C ASN A 479 -9.99 32.81 2.22
N LEU A 480 -9.01 32.09 2.77
CA LEU A 480 -8.33 31.01 2.05
C LEU A 480 -9.24 29.81 1.78
N ARG A 481 -10.24 29.58 2.63
CA ARG A 481 -11.27 28.55 2.39
C ARG A 481 -12.25 28.90 1.26
N MET A 482 -12.33 30.16 0.86
CA MET A 482 -13.15 30.56 -0.30
C MET A 482 -12.45 30.25 -1.64
N GLY A 483 -11.16 29.95 -1.63
CA GLY A 483 -10.35 29.66 -2.83
C GLY A 483 -9.40 28.48 -2.64
N LEU A 484 -8.18 28.75 -2.20
CA LEU A 484 -7.09 27.76 -2.08
C LEU A 484 -7.47 26.49 -1.31
N ASN A 485 -8.31 26.61 -0.29
CA ASN A 485 -8.70 25.54 0.61
C ASN A 485 -10.21 25.26 0.57
N SER A 486 -10.86 25.56 -0.57
CA SER A 486 -12.32 25.36 -0.75
C SER A 486 -12.73 23.89 -0.76
N ASP A 487 -11.80 22.99 -1.01
CA ASP A 487 -11.97 21.54 -0.98
C ASP A 487 -11.86 20.92 0.42
N LEU A 488 -11.48 21.70 1.45
CA LEU A 488 -11.26 21.22 2.80
C LEU A 488 -12.46 21.49 3.73
N GLY A 489 -12.86 20.46 4.49
CA GLY A 489 -13.85 20.54 5.55
C GLY A 489 -13.28 21.02 6.89
N PHE A 490 -13.83 20.47 8.01
CA PHE A 490 -13.45 20.85 9.38
C PHE A 490 -12.99 19.64 10.22
N THR A 491 -12.72 18.49 9.58
CA THR A 491 -12.12 17.33 10.27
C THR A 491 -10.71 17.66 10.77
N PRO A 492 -10.16 16.94 11.73
CA PRO A 492 -8.76 17.13 12.17
C PRO A 492 -7.77 17.08 11.00
N GLU A 493 -7.97 16.16 10.05
CA GLU A 493 -7.14 15.98 8.86
C GLU A 493 -7.24 17.19 7.92
N ASP A 494 -8.46 17.67 7.65
CA ASP A 494 -8.68 18.88 6.85
C ASP A 494 -8.03 20.12 7.48
N ARG A 495 -8.04 20.20 8.82
CA ARG A 495 -7.39 21.30 9.54
C ARG A 495 -5.88 21.23 9.43
N ALA A 496 -5.29 20.03 9.57
CA ALA A 496 -3.85 19.83 9.39
C ALA A 496 -3.41 20.19 7.96
N GLU A 497 -4.18 19.75 6.94
CA GLU A 497 -3.91 20.10 5.54
C GLU A 497 -4.13 21.61 5.26
N ASN A 498 -5.12 22.23 5.89
CA ASN A 498 -5.35 23.66 5.79
C ASN A 498 -4.12 24.43 6.34
N VAL A 499 -3.62 24.05 7.53
CA VAL A 499 -2.42 24.67 8.13
C VAL A 499 -1.21 24.43 7.22
N ARG A 500 -1.02 23.22 6.69
CA ARG A 500 0.07 22.89 5.78
C ARG A 500 0.07 23.77 4.54
N ARG A 501 -1.08 23.91 3.85
CA ARG A 501 -1.16 24.76 2.65
C ARG A 501 -0.89 26.22 2.95
N ILE A 502 -1.43 26.73 4.07
CA ILE A 502 -1.22 28.11 4.50
C ILE A 502 0.27 28.37 4.81
N SER A 503 0.94 27.44 5.47
CA SER A 503 2.37 27.59 5.80
C SER A 503 3.27 27.61 4.55
N GLU A 504 2.95 26.82 3.53
CA GLU A 504 3.68 26.85 2.24
C GLU A 504 3.48 28.18 1.50
N VAL A 505 2.26 28.71 1.49
CA VAL A 505 1.99 30.06 0.91
C VAL A 505 2.71 31.15 1.69
N ALA A 506 2.67 31.08 3.02
CA ALA A 506 3.39 32.02 3.88
C ALA A 506 4.90 32.01 3.59
N LYS A 507 5.49 30.81 3.41
CA LYS A 507 6.89 30.65 3.04
C LYS A 507 7.25 31.35 1.72
N LEU A 508 6.41 31.17 0.69
CA LEU A 508 6.60 31.84 -0.60
C LEU A 508 6.54 33.37 -0.48
N LEU A 509 5.62 33.88 0.33
CA LEU A 509 5.50 35.32 0.56
C LEU A 509 6.67 35.89 1.38
N VAL A 510 7.17 35.14 2.36
CA VAL A 510 8.40 35.49 3.10
C VAL A 510 9.61 35.48 2.15
N ASP A 511 9.72 34.49 1.25
CA ASP A 511 10.75 34.47 0.22
C ASP A 511 10.65 35.69 -0.74
N ALA A 512 9.42 36.16 -1.00
CA ALA A 512 9.18 37.39 -1.74
C ALA A 512 9.59 38.66 -0.98
N GLY A 513 10.07 38.54 0.26
CA GLY A 513 10.55 39.65 1.12
C GLY A 513 9.42 40.37 1.88
N LEU A 514 8.27 39.73 2.10
CA LEU A 514 7.11 40.31 2.78
C LEU A 514 7.07 39.95 4.27
N ILE A 515 6.35 40.78 5.03
CA ILE A 515 5.90 40.47 6.39
C ILE A 515 4.53 39.83 6.29
N VAL A 516 4.41 38.56 6.66
CA VAL A 516 3.18 37.79 6.48
C VAL A 516 2.45 37.64 7.81
N LEU A 517 1.18 38.06 7.85
CA LEU A 517 0.33 37.96 9.01
C LEU A 517 -0.65 36.81 8.81
N VAL A 518 -0.41 35.68 9.44
CA VAL A 518 -1.27 34.48 9.33
C VAL A 518 -2.29 34.50 10.47
N ALA A 519 -3.58 34.52 10.15
CA ALA A 519 -4.67 34.51 11.12
C ALA A 519 -5.49 33.22 11.00
N VAL A 520 -5.12 32.17 11.77
CA VAL A 520 -5.75 30.83 11.71
C VAL A 520 -5.94 30.26 13.12
N ILE A 521 -6.86 29.34 13.29
CA ILE A 521 -7.09 28.67 14.59
C ILE A 521 -5.87 27.82 14.96
N SER A 522 -5.35 26.99 14.02
CA SER A 522 -4.23 26.04 14.19
C SER A 522 -4.23 25.35 15.58
N PRO A 523 -5.24 24.48 15.86
CA PRO A 523 -5.54 24.03 17.21
C PRO A 523 -4.49 23.07 17.77
N PHE A 524 -3.70 22.40 16.93
CA PHE A 524 -2.76 21.36 17.33
C PHE A 524 -1.32 21.90 17.36
N GLU A 525 -0.60 21.58 18.45
CA GLU A 525 0.82 21.94 18.61
C GLU A 525 1.69 21.37 17.49
N ALA A 526 1.46 20.10 17.12
CA ALA A 526 2.21 19.42 16.07
C ALA A 526 2.13 20.16 14.71
N ASP A 527 0.95 20.70 14.36
CA ASP A 527 0.76 21.45 13.10
C ASP A 527 1.50 22.80 13.14
N ARG A 528 1.48 23.49 14.28
CA ARG A 528 2.22 24.75 14.46
C ARG A 528 3.73 24.55 14.41
N GLN A 529 4.24 23.50 15.05
CA GLN A 529 5.66 23.16 15.00
C GLN A 529 6.10 22.77 13.58
N ARG A 530 5.27 22.02 12.86
CA ARG A 530 5.51 21.71 11.45
C ARG A 530 5.55 22.97 10.59
N ALA A 531 4.62 23.90 10.80
CA ALA A 531 4.65 25.19 10.11
C ALA A 531 5.94 25.95 10.42
N LYS A 532 6.34 26.04 11.71
CA LYS A 532 7.58 26.69 12.14
C LYS A 532 8.83 26.10 11.49
N SER A 533 8.89 24.79 11.31
CA SER A 533 10.04 24.10 10.70
C SER A 533 10.31 24.45 9.22
N LEU A 534 9.39 25.12 8.55
CA LEU A 534 9.56 25.56 7.16
C LEU A 534 10.37 26.87 7.02
N PHE A 535 10.62 27.58 8.14
CA PHE A 535 11.24 28.90 8.17
C PHE A 535 12.61 28.84 8.85
N GLU A 536 13.45 29.81 8.54
CA GLU A 536 14.75 29.96 9.17
C GLU A 536 14.57 30.48 10.61
N GLU A 537 15.61 30.33 11.43
CA GLU A 537 15.58 30.79 12.81
C GLU A 537 15.28 32.30 12.91
N GLY A 538 14.30 32.68 13.73
CA GLY A 538 13.85 34.06 13.90
C GLY A 538 13.00 34.65 12.79
N GLU A 539 12.52 33.83 11.84
CA GLU A 539 11.55 34.24 10.79
C GLU A 539 10.11 33.91 11.13
N PHE A 540 9.87 32.93 12.02
CA PHE A 540 8.54 32.52 12.44
C PHE A 540 8.30 32.99 13.88
N LEU A 541 7.33 33.89 14.07
CA LEU A 541 6.92 34.40 15.35
C LEU A 541 5.51 33.91 15.69
N GLU A 542 5.38 33.02 16.67
CA GLU A 542 4.11 32.49 17.15
C GLU A 542 3.47 33.48 18.14
N VAL A 543 2.28 33.96 17.76
CA VAL A 543 1.50 34.91 18.59
C VAL A 543 0.23 34.25 19.06
N PHE A 544 0.14 33.96 20.35
CA PHE A 544 -1.06 33.40 20.94
C PHE A 544 -2.05 34.50 21.32
N VAL A 545 -3.22 34.50 20.69
CA VAL A 545 -4.33 35.41 21.00
C VAL A 545 -5.26 34.70 22.00
N ASP A 546 -4.98 34.89 23.26
CA ASP A 546 -5.69 34.32 24.39
C ASP A 546 -6.98 35.11 24.68
N THR A 547 -8.10 34.49 24.45
CA THR A 547 -9.43 35.05 24.74
C THR A 547 -10.28 33.96 25.40
N PRO A 548 -10.88 34.26 26.58
CA PRO A 548 -11.78 33.29 27.21
C PRO A 548 -12.86 32.81 26.26
N VAL A 549 -13.18 31.49 26.33
CA VAL A 549 -14.15 30.88 25.42
C VAL A 549 -15.52 31.52 25.51
N GLU A 550 -15.91 31.98 26.70
CA GLU A 550 -17.17 32.69 26.95
C GLU A 550 -17.24 33.99 26.13
N VAL A 551 -16.16 34.75 26.09
CA VAL A 551 -16.04 36.00 25.32
C VAL A 551 -16.08 35.70 23.81
N CYS A 552 -15.44 34.59 23.39
CA CYS A 552 -15.49 34.15 21.98
C CYS A 552 -16.92 33.74 21.56
N VAL A 553 -17.66 33.06 22.44
CA VAL A 553 -19.06 32.65 22.24
C VAL A 553 -19.98 33.87 22.17
N ASP A 554 -19.80 34.84 23.06
CA ASP A 554 -20.60 36.08 23.08
C ASP A 554 -20.37 36.93 21.81
N ARG A 555 -19.12 37.00 21.35
CA ARG A 555 -18.79 37.72 20.12
C ARG A 555 -19.39 37.05 18.88
N ASP A 556 -19.30 35.75 18.77
CA ASP A 556 -19.73 34.86 17.66
C ASP A 556 -20.07 35.59 16.34
N PRO A 557 -19.15 36.34 15.73
CA PRO A 557 -19.45 37.26 14.62
C PRO A 557 -19.95 36.54 13.36
N LYS A 558 -19.75 35.22 13.30
CA LYS A 558 -20.12 34.36 12.16
C LYS A 558 -21.25 33.38 12.48
N GLY A 559 -21.77 33.37 13.71
CA GLY A 559 -22.79 32.43 14.16
C GLY A 559 -22.33 30.98 14.26
N LEU A 560 -21.00 30.73 14.28
CA LEU A 560 -20.43 29.39 14.24
C LEU A 560 -20.62 28.65 15.57
N TYR A 561 -20.49 29.33 16.71
CA TYR A 561 -20.79 28.73 18.02
C TYR A 561 -22.26 28.36 18.16
N LYS A 562 -23.17 29.21 17.67
CA LYS A 562 -24.60 28.90 17.65
C LYS A 562 -24.91 27.67 16.81
N LYS A 563 -24.27 27.49 15.66
CA LYS A 563 -24.41 26.32 14.80
C LYS A 563 -23.79 25.06 15.43
N ALA A 564 -22.61 25.19 16.02
CA ALA A 564 -21.94 24.08 16.70
C ALA A 564 -22.76 23.56 17.90
N ASN A 565 -23.31 24.46 18.72
CA ASN A 565 -24.17 24.09 19.84
C ASN A 565 -25.49 23.42 19.41
N LYS A 566 -25.95 23.67 18.18
CA LYS A 566 -27.10 22.96 17.57
C LYS A 566 -26.73 21.63 16.92
N GLY A 567 -25.45 21.24 16.92
CA GLY A 567 -24.95 20.04 16.26
C GLY A 567 -24.82 20.14 14.74
N GLU A 568 -24.99 21.33 14.16
CA GLU A 568 -24.90 21.57 12.70
C GLU A 568 -23.45 21.54 12.20
N ILE A 569 -22.46 21.76 13.07
CA ILE A 569 -21.02 21.70 12.76
C ILE A 569 -20.36 20.70 13.72
N PRO A 570 -20.06 19.48 13.27
CA PRO A 570 -19.32 18.52 14.07
C PRO A 570 -17.84 18.97 14.23
N ASN A 571 -17.21 18.61 15.33
CA ASN A 571 -15.77 18.85 15.60
C ASN A 571 -15.35 20.35 15.59
N PHE A 572 -16.22 21.23 16.09
CA PHE A 572 -15.89 22.64 16.20
C PHE A 572 -14.93 22.89 17.37
N THR A 573 -13.80 23.59 17.12
CA THR A 573 -12.80 23.89 18.14
C THR A 573 -13.37 24.80 19.21
N GLY A 574 -13.32 24.36 20.47
CA GLY A 574 -13.89 25.05 21.63
C GLY A 574 -15.28 24.55 22.06
N VAL A 575 -15.96 23.68 21.27
CA VAL A 575 -17.27 23.08 21.65
C VAL A 575 -17.21 21.56 21.61
N GLY A 576 -16.60 20.95 20.62
CA GLY A 576 -16.50 19.47 20.50
C GLY A 576 -15.08 19.00 20.27
N GLN A 577 -14.16 19.90 20.02
CA GLN A 577 -12.74 19.61 19.79
C GLN A 577 -11.89 20.54 20.65
N GLY A 578 -10.85 19.97 21.29
CA GLY A 578 -9.90 20.71 22.12
C GLY A 578 -9.03 21.68 21.30
N TYR A 579 -8.50 22.69 21.98
CA TYR A 579 -7.46 23.58 21.48
C TYR A 579 -6.23 23.41 22.38
N GLU A 580 -5.09 23.07 21.78
CA GLU A 580 -3.81 22.93 22.47
C GLU A 580 -3.14 24.30 22.57
N THR A 581 -3.17 24.89 23.75
CA THR A 581 -2.54 26.18 24.02
C THR A 581 -1.03 26.13 23.77
N PRO A 582 -0.44 27.07 23.02
CA PRO A 582 1.00 27.14 22.82
C PRO A 582 1.75 27.19 24.15
N LYS A 583 2.78 26.33 24.29
CA LYS A 583 3.57 26.26 25.55
C LYS A 583 4.53 27.42 25.70
N ASN A 584 5.16 27.85 24.60
CA ASN A 584 6.17 28.91 24.58
C ASN A 584 5.97 29.77 23.32
N PRO A 585 4.88 30.58 23.25
CA PRO A 585 4.68 31.49 22.12
C PRO A 585 5.68 32.64 22.21
N ASP A 586 6.11 33.17 21.06
CA ASP A 586 7.00 34.33 21.00
C ASP A 586 6.31 35.61 21.56
N LEU A 587 4.97 35.66 21.48
CA LEU A 587 4.16 36.70 22.08
C LEU A 587 2.81 36.16 22.55
N HIS A 588 2.41 36.54 23.78
CA HIS A 588 1.12 36.22 24.37
C HIS A 588 0.28 37.50 24.47
N LEU A 589 -0.85 37.53 23.77
CA LEU A 589 -1.78 38.66 23.75
C LEU A 589 -3.11 38.26 24.40
N LYS A 590 -3.68 39.20 25.16
CA LYS A 590 -5.06 39.09 25.62
C LYS A 590 -5.97 39.65 24.54
N GLY A 591 -6.81 38.79 23.91
CA GLY A 591 -7.67 39.20 22.81
C GLY A 591 -8.90 40.02 23.23
N ASP A 592 -9.14 40.22 24.51
CA ASP A 592 -10.11 41.13 25.13
C ASP A 592 -9.51 42.48 25.56
N ALA A 593 -8.17 42.65 25.48
CA ALA A 593 -7.49 43.90 25.73
C ALA A 593 -7.70 44.90 24.57
N ASP A 594 -7.26 46.14 24.81
CA ASP A 594 -7.31 47.19 23.80
C ASP A 594 -6.56 46.82 22.53
N LEU A 595 -7.21 47.08 21.38
CA LEU A 595 -6.67 46.71 20.06
C LEU A 595 -5.33 47.43 19.79
N ASP A 596 -5.23 48.73 20.10
CA ASP A 596 -4.02 49.51 19.84
C ASP A 596 -2.84 49.04 20.72
N GLU A 597 -3.11 48.55 21.94
CA GLU A 597 -2.10 47.93 22.80
C GLU A 597 -1.55 46.62 22.19
N ASN A 598 -2.45 45.74 21.72
CA ASN A 598 -2.06 44.49 21.06
C ASN A 598 -1.27 44.74 19.76
N VAL A 599 -1.67 45.72 18.97
CA VAL A 599 -0.95 46.14 17.75
C VAL A 599 0.46 46.66 18.10
N LYS A 600 0.60 47.50 19.12
CA LYS A 600 1.93 48.00 19.57
C LYS A 600 2.86 46.87 19.99
N LYS A 601 2.34 45.87 20.72
CA LYS A 601 3.14 44.71 21.15
C LYS A 601 3.65 43.89 19.94
N ILE A 602 2.80 43.67 18.93
CA ILE A 602 3.23 42.96 17.70
C ILE A 602 4.25 43.81 16.93
N LEU A 603 4.01 45.12 16.77
CA LEU A 603 4.97 45.97 16.07
C LEU A 603 6.33 45.99 16.78
N GLY A 604 6.36 45.92 18.12
CA GLY A 604 7.59 45.88 18.91
C GLY A 604 8.45 44.63 18.73
N ILE A 605 7.90 43.55 18.18
CA ILE A 605 8.66 42.33 17.80
C ILE A 605 9.00 42.27 16.32
N ILE A 606 8.34 43.09 15.50
CA ILE A 606 8.57 43.16 14.04
C ILE A 606 9.69 44.16 13.73
N ILE A 607 9.65 45.32 14.36
CA ILE A 607 10.53 46.48 14.16
C ILE A 607 11.55 46.57 15.26
#